data_93ddc358761d42b5caf3a30a9baf35d5
#
_entry.id   93ddc358761d42b5caf3a30a9baf35d5
#
_cell.length_a   1.000
_cell.length_b   1.000
_cell.length_c   1.000
_cell.angle_alpha   90.00
_cell.angle_beta   90.00
_cell.angle_gamma   90.00
#
_symmetry.space_group_name_H-M   'P 1'
#
loop_
_entity.id
_entity.type
_entity.pdbx_description
1 polymer ?
#
loop_
_entity_poly.entity_id
_entity_poly.type
_entity_poly.pdbx_seq_one_letter_code
_entity_poly.pdbx_strand_id
1 'polypeptide(L)'
;RQRRDVMRQFLDDRRGSVITVFALCVTVLAVFTAIVMNQISFYTAKRNLQAAVDMTALMMMESGVITVANAKALIEEQLNKPVTNVTVTQGRYSADASIADAQRFTANATPANAVQVNAKIAGEAVMLAGMMGGNPAIGASARAARRTTASVVVGSRLVRVEGGLSAALLDATLGYKGKLTVMDYNSLASANVDVGQFLRALNVKANINAVTFDQVLSAPVSVGQILDAMIA
;
A
#
# COMPACT_ATOMS: atom_id res chain seq x y z
N ARG A 1 64.13 49.31 36.57
CA ARG A 1 62.88 50.03 36.28
C ARG A 1 62.29 49.56 34.96
N GLN A 2 63.04 49.56 33.90
CA GLN A 2 62.58 49.19 32.53
C GLN A 2 61.93 47.76 32.39
N ARG A 3 62.43 46.75 33.10
CA ARG A 3 61.84 45.42 33.11
C ARG A 3 60.45 45.33 33.74
N ARG A 4 60.18 46.15 34.73
CA ARG A 4 58.88 46.24 35.42
C ARG A 4 57.81 46.89 34.53
N ASP A 5 58.20 47.88 33.76
CA ASP A 5 57.28 48.63 32.90
C ASP A 5 56.88 47.77 31.70
N VAL A 6 57.81 47.03 31.14
CA VAL A 6 57.46 46.03 30.04
C VAL A 6 56.55 44.95 30.58
N MET A 7 56.73 44.44 31.77
CA MET A 7 55.91 43.42 32.37
C MET A 7 54.48 43.92 32.70
N ARG A 8 54.35 45.19 33.08
CA ARG A 8 53.06 45.85 33.29
C ARG A 8 52.33 46.07 31.94
N GLN A 9 53.04 46.50 30.90
CA GLN A 9 52.45 46.62 29.56
C GLN A 9 51.96 45.30 29.05
N PHE A 10 52.65 44.17 29.32
CA PHE A 10 52.21 42.85 28.97
C PHE A 10 50.95 42.39 29.72
N LEU A 11 50.81 42.78 30.99
CA LEU A 11 49.66 42.47 31.83
C LEU A 11 48.44 43.33 31.49
N ASP A 12 48.64 44.56 30.99
CA ASP A 12 47.58 45.48 30.59
C ASP A 12 47.15 45.30 29.13
N ASP A 13 47.87 44.48 28.32
CA ASP A 13 47.51 44.24 26.91
C ASP A 13 46.32 43.29 26.78
N ARG A 14 45.12 43.87 26.74
CA ARG A 14 43.83 43.13 26.54
C ARG A 14 43.62 42.62 25.15
N ARG A 15 44.52 42.89 24.17
CA ARG A 15 44.37 42.47 22.79
C ARG A 15 44.46 40.93 22.66
N GLY A 16 45.29 40.29 23.49
CA GLY A 16 45.39 38.82 23.57
C GLY A 16 44.12 38.16 24.10
N SER A 17 43.38 38.82 24.97
CA SER A 17 42.16 38.29 25.58
C SER A 17 41.00 38.17 24.55
N VAL A 18 40.90 39.05 23.57
CA VAL A 18 39.87 39.02 22.52
C VAL A 18 40.08 37.81 21.62
N ILE A 19 41.33 37.50 21.27
CA ILE A 19 41.65 36.34 20.39
C ILE A 19 41.29 35.03 21.10
N THR A 20 41.59 34.91 22.39
CA THR A 20 41.27 33.70 23.17
C THR A 20 39.77 33.50 23.32
N VAL A 21 39.03 34.59 23.62
CA VAL A 21 37.55 34.54 23.68
C VAL A 21 36.96 34.19 22.32
N PHE A 22 37.44 34.78 21.24
CA PHE A 22 37.01 34.47 19.89
C PHE A 22 37.26 33.02 19.51
N ALA A 23 38.48 32.50 19.81
CA ALA A 23 38.80 31.09 19.53
C ALA A 23 37.89 30.14 20.31
N LEU A 24 37.55 30.43 21.54
CA LEU A 24 36.64 29.65 22.36
C LEU A 24 35.21 29.69 21.78
N CYS A 25 34.72 30.86 21.38
CA CYS A 25 33.42 31.02 20.74
C CYS A 25 33.33 30.20 19.42
N VAL A 26 34.36 30.27 18.58
CA VAL A 26 34.41 29.50 17.32
C VAL A 26 34.38 27.99 17.60
N THR A 27 35.12 27.52 18.61
CA THR A 27 35.11 26.10 18.98
C THR A 27 33.71 25.66 19.45
N VAL A 28 33.05 26.46 20.29
CA VAL A 28 31.69 26.16 20.76
C VAL A 28 30.70 26.11 19.55
N LEU A 29 30.78 27.11 18.69
CA LEU A 29 29.94 27.15 17.47
C LEU A 29 30.18 25.93 16.56
N ALA A 30 31.45 25.51 16.41
CA ALA A 30 31.78 24.31 15.61
C ALA A 30 31.15 23.05 16.22
N VAL A 31 31.18 22.87 17.54
CA VAL A 31 30.55 21.75 18.24
C VAL A 31 29.03 21.77 18.05
N PHE A 32 28.38 22.91 18.21
CA PHE A 32 26.95 23.04 17.97
C PHE A 32 26.58 22.69 16.51
N THR A 33 27.37 23.19 15.56
CA THR A 33 27.16 22.88 14.13
C THR A 33 27.28 21.37 13.87
N ALA A 34 28.27 20.73 14.48
CA ALA A 34 28.46 19.26 14.32
C ALA A 34 27.28 18.48 14.90
N ILE A 35 26.72 18.89 16.04
CA ILE A 35 25.54 18.26 16.65
C ILE A 35 24.33 18.42 15.72
N VAL A 36 24.07 19.62 15.22
CA VAL A 36 22.93 19.88 14.32
C VAL A 36 23.04 19.08 13.03
N MET A 37 24.22 19.01 12.43
CA MET A 37 24.46 18.22 11.20
C MET A 37 24.21 16.73 11.44
N ASN A 38 24.63 16.17 12.56
CA ASN A 38 24.34 14.78 12.88
C ASN A 38 22.85 14.52 13.08
N GLN A 39 22.12 15.43 13.75
CA GLN A 39 20.67 15.30 13.92
C GLN A 39 19.92 15.32 12.57
N ILE A 40 20.32 16.20 11.66
CA ILE A 40 19.76 16.26 10.30
C ILE A 40 20.02 14.94 9.56
N SER A 41 21.25 14.41 9.65
CA SER A 41 21.62 13.15 9.01
C SER A 41 20.75 11.99 9.54
N PHE A 42 20.59 11.85 10.84
CA PHE A 42 19.78 10.80 11.46
C PHE A 42 18.29 10.95 11.11
N TYR A 43 17.77 12.17 11.13
CA TYR A 43 16.39 12.44 10.76
C TYR A 43 16.12 12.07 9.29
N THR A 44 17.01 12.48 8.40
CA THR A 44 16.90 12.15 6.95
C THR A 44 17.00 10.65 6.72
N ALA A 45 17.95 9.98 7.37
CA ALA A 45 18.11 8.53 7.28
C ALA A 45 16.84 7.78 7.80
N LYS A 46 16.27 8.24 8.92
CA LYS A 46 15.03 7.69 9.46
C LYS A 46 13.84 7.87 8.51
N ARG A 47 13.71 9.06 7.93
CA ARG A 47 12.64 9.37 6.97
C ARG A 47 12.75 8.51 5.71
N ASN A 48 13.94 8.37 5.17
CA ASN A 48 14.18 7.54 3.99
C ASN A 48 13.91 6.06 4.29
N LEU A 49 14.37 5.57 5.45
CA LEU A 49 14.09 4.20 5.90
C LEU A 49 12.57 3.97 6.06
N GLN A 50 11.86 4.92 6.67
CA GLN A 50 10.41 4.79 6.84
C GLN A 50 9.72 4.70 5.48
N ALA A 51 10.06 5.57 4.52
CA ALA A 51 9.49 5.55 3.19
C ALA A 51 9.77 4.21 2.46
N ALA A 52 11.00 3.69 2.58
CA ALA A 52 11.36 2.39 1.99
C ALA A 52 10.58 1.23 2.62
N VAL A 53 10.41 1.23 3.94
CA VAL A 53 9.66 0.18 4.65
C VAL A 53 8.17 0.26 4.34
N ASP A 54 7.59 1.47 4.26
CA ASP A 54 6.18 1.68 3.88
C ASP A 54 5.90 1.14 2.46
N MET A 55 6.76 1.50 1.50
CA MET A 55 6.65 1.03 0.12
C MET A 55 6.81 -0.49 0.02
N THR A 56 7.79 -1.05 0.73
CA THR A 56 8.02 -2.50 0.77
C THR A 56 6.81 -3.25 1.33
N ALA A 57 6.20 -2.77 2.41
CA ALA A 57 5.01 -3.38 2.98
C ALA A 57 3.84 -3.40 1.97
N LEU A 58 3.64 -2.31 1.22
CA LEU A 58 2.64 -2.23 0.17
C LEU A 58 2.93 -3.18 -1.00
N MET A 59 4.16 -3.19 -1.51
CA MET A 59 4.59 -4.09 -2.60
C MET A 59 4.44 -5.56 -2.23
N MET A 60 4.77 -5.94 -0.98
CA MET A 60 4.62 -7.31 -0.51
C MET A 60 3.15 -7.73 -0.41
N MET A 61 2.26 -6.82 -0.03
CA MET A 61 0.81 -7.09 0.00
C MET A 61 0.22 -7.20 -1.41
N GLU A 62 0.76 -6.47 -2.37
CA GLU A 62 0.33 -6.53 -3.77
C GLU A 62 0.81 -7.81 -4.46
N SER A 63 2.11 -8.10 -4.37
CA SER A 63 2.73 -9.27 -5.00
C SER A 63 2.36 -10.60 -4.34
N GLY A 64 1.98 -10.59 -3.06
CA GLY A 64 1.73 -11.79 -2.27
C GLY A 64 3.01 -12.54 -1.83
N VAL A 65 4.20 -12.06 -2.24
CA VAL A 65 5.49 -12.67 -1.86
C VAL A 65 5.97 -12.08 -0.53
N ILE A 66 5.53 -12.67 0.57
CA ILE A 66 5.79 -12.17 1.93
C ILE A 66 6.93 -12.98 2.56
N THR A 67 8.17 -12.61 2.23
CA THR A 67 9.39 -13.23 2.79
C THR A 67 10.36 -12.17 3.28
N VAL A 68 11.17 -12.52 4.29
CA VAL A 68 12.21 -11.63 4.83
C VAL A 68 13.25 -11.29 3.77
N ALA A 69 13.61 -12.26 2.90
CA ALA A 69 14.58 -12.06 1.84
C ALA A 69 14.10 -11.02 0.80
N ASN A 70 12.82 -11.11 0.39
CA ASN A 70 12.21 -10.15 -0.54
C ASN A 70 12.13 -8.76 0.09
N ALA A 71 11.67 -8.66 1.35
CA ALA A 71 11.62 -7.38 2.07
C ALA A 71 13.00 -6.72 2.17
N LYS A 72 14.03 -7.52 2.50
CA LYS A 72 15.40 -7.02 2.59
C LYS A 72 15.89 -6.49 1.25
N ALA A 73 15.71 -7.25 0.16
CA ALA A 73 16.14 -6.85 -1.18
C ALA A 73 15.46 -5.54 -1.63
N LEU A 74 14.14 -5.41 -1.43
CA LEU A 74 13.38 -4.21 -1.78
C LEU A 74 13.82 -2.97 -1.00
N ILE A 75 14.09 -3.12 0.31
CA ILE A 75 14.55 -2.00 1.14
C ILE A 75 15.97 -1.58 0.75
N GLU A 76 16.89 -2.55 0.54
CA GLU A 76 18.27 -2.28 0.14
C GLU A 76 18.35 -1.62 -1.25
N GLU A 77 17.51 -2.03 -2.19
CA GLU A 77 17.40 -1.41 -3.51
C GLU A 77 16.95 0.06 -3.42
N GLN A 78 15.93 0.36 -2.60
CA GLN A 78 15.42 1.73 -2.45
C GLN A 78 16.36 2.65 -1.69
N LEU A 79 17.08 2.12 -0.70
CA LEU A 79 18.01 2.91 0.11
C LEU A 79 19.41 3.01 -0.50
N ASN A 80 19.76 2.10 -1.41
CA ASN A 80 21.11 1.87 -1.91
C ASN A 80 22.13 1.70 -0.75
N LYS A 81 21.68 1.04 0.34
CA LYS A 81 22.47 0.79 1.56
C LYS A 81 22.07 -0.54 2.18
N PRO A 82 23.03 -1.25 2.81
CA PRO A 82 22.74 -2.51 3.47
C PRO A 82 21.84 -2.32 4.70
N VAL A 83 20.91 -3.26 4.89
CA VAL A 83 20.01 -3.28 6.05
C VAL A 83 20.52 -4.27 7.08
N THR A 84 20.64 -3.82 8.33
CA THR A 84 21.21 -4.62 9.42
C THR A 84 20.24 -5.71 9.90
N ASN A 85 18.96 -5.39 9.99
CA ASN A 85 17.94 -6.32 10.45
C ASN A 85 16.61 -6.03 9.75
N VAL A 86 15.93 -7.10 9.28
CA VAL A 86 14.58 -7.03 8.72
C VAL A 86 13.75 -8.13 9.33
N THR A 87 12.57 -7.79 9.83
CA THR A 87 11.56 -8.74 10.28
C THR A 87 10.25 -8.51 9.56
N VAL A 88 9.64 -9.60 9.12
CA VAL A 88 8.34 -9.58 8.43
C VAL A 88 7.39 -10.46 9.19
N THR A 89 6.24 -9.92 9.58
CA THR A 89 5.22 -10.64 10.33
C THR A 89 3.89 -10.51 9.59
N GLN A 90 3.30 -11.63 9.22
CA GLN A 90 1.94 -11.68 8.69
C GLN A 90 0.95 -11.66 9.84
N GLY A 91 -0.24 -11.15 9.59
CA GLY A 91 -1.27 -11.13 10.62
C GLY A 91 -2.60 -10.59 10.11
N ARG A 92 -3.49 -10.32 11.05
CA ARG A 92 -4.80 -9.75 10.77
C ARG A 92 -4.86 -8.32 11.28
N TYR A 93 -5.27 -7.43 10.41
CA TYR A 93 -5.55 -6.03 10.76
C TYR A 93 -7.04 -5.77 10.77
N SER A 94 -7.53 -5.15 11.84
CA SER A 94 -8.90 -4.64 11.96
C SER A 94 -8.90 -3.13 11.82
N ALA A 95 -9.70 -2.61 10.89
CA ALA A 95 -9.86 -1.16 10.67
C ALA A 95 -10.90 -0.53 11.61
N ASP A 96 -11.30 -1.23 12.68
CA ASP A 96 -12.29 -0.76 13.64
C ASP A 96 -11.70 0.40 14.46
N ALA A 97 -12.35 1.56 14.39
CA ALA A 97 -11.93 2.76 15.11
C ALA A 97 -12.10 2.66 16.64
N SER A 98 -12.94 1.73 17.12
CA SER A 98 -13.14 1.50 18.55
C SER A 98 -11.97 0.78 19.21
N ILE A 99 -11.11 0.11 18.41
CA ILE A 99 -9.94 -0.61 18.87
C ILE A 99 -8.72 0.32 18.85
N ALA A 100 -7.95 0.35 19.95
CA ALA A 100 -6.72 1.12 20.01
C ALA A 100 -5.72 0.68 18.92
N ASP A 101 -4.98 1.62 18.31
CA ASP A 101 -4.10 1.37 17.16
C ASP A 101 -3.08 0.23 17.40
N ALA A 102 -2.59 0.11 18.63
CA ALA A 102 -1.66 -0.95 19.01
C ALA A 102 -2.28 -2.36 18.95
N GLN A 103 -3.61 -2.47 19.10
CA GLN A 103 -4.34 -3.73 19.16
C GLN A 103 -4.99 -4.10 17.81
N ARG A 104 -4.97 -3.19 16.84
CA ARG A 104 -5.56 -3.42 15.51
C ARG A 104 -4.83 -4.48 14.68
N PHE A 105 -3.56 -4.75 14.99
CA PHE A 105 -2.77 -5.77 14.31
C PHE A 105 -2.53 -6.96 15.24
N THR A 106 -3.03 -8.13 14.84
CA THR A 106 -2.80 -9.40 15.52
C THR A 106 -1.81 -10.23 14.69
N ALA A 107 -0.60 -10.41 15.22
CA ALA A 107 0.44 -11.17 14.57
C ALA A 107 0.05 -12.64 14.43
N ASN A 108 0.43 -13.28 13.31
CA ASN A 108 0.22 -14.71 13.01
C ASN A 108 -1.25 -15.17 13.04
N ALA A 109 -2.20 -14.25 12.95
CA ALA A 109 -3.62 -14.58 12.90
C ALA A 109 -4.03 -15.05 11.49
N THR A 110 -4.89 -16.06 11.42
CA THR A 110 -5.47 -16.60 10.18
C THR A 110 -6.97 -16.35 10.12
N PRO A 111 -7.53 -15.96 8.96
CA PRO A 111 -6.84 -15.63 7.72
C PRO A 111 -6.07 -14.29 7.83
N ALA A 112 -4.83 -14.27 7.30
CA ALA A 112 -4.01 -13.07 7.28
C ALA A 112 -4.49 -12.12 6.17
N ASN A 113 -4.65 -10.84 6.52
CA ASN A 113 -4.97 -9.76 5.58
C ASN A 113 -3.99 -8.59 5.63
N ALA A 114 -2.94 -8.72 6.46
CA ALA A 114 -1.98 -7.65 6.68
C ALA A 114 -0.56 -8.20 6.88
N VAL A 115 0.41 -7.35 6.60
CA VAL A 115 1.83 -7.58 6.87
C VAL A 115 2.39 -6.42 7.69
N GLN A 116 3.24 -6.73 8.65
CA GLN A 116 4.09 -5.77 9.36
C GLN A 116 5.53 -6.01 8.97
N VAL A 117 6.21 -4.97 8.52
CA VAL A 117 7.64 -4.98 8.17
C VAL A 117 8.35 -4.06 9.14
N ASN A 118 9.41 -4.56 9.80
CA ASN A 118 10.30 -3.74 10.61
C ASN A 118 11.70 -3.86 10.01
N ALA A 119 12.40 -2.75 9.90
CA ALA A 119 13.78 -2.73 9.43
C ALA A 119 14.65 -1.83 10.30
N LYS A 120 15.95 -2.16 10.36
CA LYS A 120 16.97 -1.37 11.05
C LYS A 120 18.17 -1.18 10.15
N ILE A 121 18.71 0.03 10.15
CA ILE A 121 19.97 0.38 9.51
C ILE A 121 20.93 0.97 10.54
N ALA A 122 22.23 0.91 10.27
CA ALA A 122 23.22 1.65 11.03
C ALA A 122 23.12 3.14 10.66
N GLY A 123 22.97 4.01 11.64
CA GLY A 123 23.03 5.45 11.46
C GLY A 123 24.47 5.88 11.24
N GLU A 124 24.70 6.77 10.30
CA GLU A 124 26.04 7.31 10.03
C GLU A 124 26.16 8.68 10.72
N ALA A 125 27.00 8.77 11.73
CA ALA A 125 27.37 10.04 12.33
C ALA A 125 28.38 10.75 11.40
N VAL A 126 28.02 11.94 10.92
CA VAL A 126 28.83 12.67 9.93
C VAL A 126 30.07 13.31 10.58
N MET A 127 29.91 13.92 11.74
CA MET A 127 30.99 14.68 12.38
C MET A 127 31.39 14.19 13.79
N LEU A 128 30.52 13.49 14.50
CA LEU A 128 30.74 13.05 15.87
C LEU A 128 30.93 11.53 16.01
N ALA A 129 31.23 10.82 14.93
CA ALA A 129 31.37 9.36 14.92
C ALA A 129 32.36 8.84 15.99
N GLY A 130 33.49 9.52 16.15
CA GLY A 130 34.51 9.14 17.14
C GLY A 130 34.11 9.44 18.58
N MET A 131 33.16 10.35 18.82
CA MET A 131 32.73 10.75 20.16
C MET A 131 31.53 9.99 20.69
N MET A 132 30.72 9.38 19.79
CA MET A 132 29.47 8.71 20.15
C MET A 132 29.65 7.21 20.52
N GLY A 133 30.86 6.67 20.45
CA GLY A 133 31.13 5.28 20.83
C GLY A 133 30.52 4.22 19.90
N GLY A 134 30.01 4.61 18.73
CA GLY A 134 29.44 3.73 17.73
C GLY A 134 28.30 4.39 16.92
N ASN A 135 27.86 3.69 15.89
CA ASN A 135 26.75 4.15 15.05
C ASN A 135 25.39 3.76 15.68
N PRO A 136 24.50 4.72 15.97
CA PRO A 136 23.19 4.40 16.51
C PRO A 136 22.36 3.61 15.49
N ALA A 137 21.61 2.63 15.96
CA ALA A 137 20.67 1.91 15.10
C ALA A 137 19.41 2.75 14.86
N ILE A 138 19.08 2.96 13.59
CA ILE A 138 17.86 3.65 13.16
C ILE A 138 16.85 2.60 12.75
N GLY A 139 15.65 2.60 13.36
CA GLY A 139 14.58 1.66 13.06
C GLY A 139 13.37 2.33 12.44
N ALA A 140 12.67 1.59 11.57
CA ALA A 140 11.37 1.93 11.01
C ALA A 140 10.45 0.72 11.01
N SER A 141 9.14 1.00 11.05
CA SER A 141 8.10 -0.03 11.04
C SER A 141 6.94 0.42 10.16
N ALA A 142 6.44 -0.48 9.33
CA ALA A 142 5.25 -0.26 8.51
C ALA A 142 4.27 -1.41 8.62
N ARG A 143 2.99 -1.10 8.42
CA ARG A 143 1.91 -2.09 8.32
C ARG A 143 1.12 -1.82 7.07
N ALA A 144 0.96 -2.84 6.24
CA ALA A 144 0.07 -2.79 5.09
C ALA A 144 -1.02 -3.84 5.25
N ALA A 145 -2.27 -3.46 4.94
CA ALA A 145 -3.40 -4.36 5.01
C ALA A 145 -4.20 -4.31 3.71
N ARG A 146 -4.63 -5.48 3.22
CA ARG A 146 -5.54 -5.58 2.09
C ARG A 146 -6.98 -5.55 2.60
N ARG A 147 -7.77 -4.63 2.10
CA ARG A 147 -9.20 -4.61 2.31
C ARG A 147 -9.89 -4.93 0.98
N THR A 148 -10.53 -6.08 0.92
CA THR A 148 -11.37 -6.42 -0.22
C THR A 148 -12.78 -5.95 0.08
N THR A 149 -13.27 -4.96 -0.67
CA THR A 149 -14.66 -4.53 -0.61
C THR A 149 -15.33 -4.98 -1.91
N ALA A 150 -16.33 -5.85 -1.79
CA ALA A 150 -17.22 -6.16 -2.89
C ALA A 150 -18.50 -5.35 -2.70
N SER A 151 -18.81 -4.45 -3.62
CA SER A 151 -20.11 -3.80 -3.68
C SER A 151 -21.00 -4.56 -4.65
N VAL A 152 -22.00 -5.26 -4.13
CA VAL A 152 -23.01 -5.89 -4.96
C VAL A 152 -24.18 -4.92 -5.05
N VAL A 153 -24.42 -4.35 -6.21
CA VAL A 153 -25.64 -3.57 -6.46
C VAL A 153 -26.69 -4.54 -6.99
N VAL A 154 -27.53 -5.01 -6.10
CA VAL A 154 -28.74 -5.73 -6.47
C VAL A 154 -29.81 -4.72 -6.83
N GLY A 155 -29.95 -4.42 -8.11
CA GLY A 155 -31.05 -3.63 -8.63
C GLY A 155 -32.32 -4.49 -8.66
N SER A 156 -33.12 -4.49 -7.60
CA SER A 156 -34.47 -5.04 -7.65
C SER A 156 -35.38 -4.07 -8.43
N ARG A 157 -35.28 -4.10 -9.75
CA ARG A 157 -36.37 -3.56 -10.58
C ARG A 157 -37.41 -4.66 -10.74
N LEU A 158 -38.20 -4.82 -9.72
CA LEU A 158 -39.45 -5.57 -9.78
C LEU A 158 -40.44 -4.83 -10.68
N VAL A 159 -40.34 -5.04 -11.99
CA VAL A 159 -41.45 -4.77 -12.89
C VAL A 159 -42.37 -5.98 -12.76
N ARG A 160 -43.35 -5.86 -11.91
CA ARG A 160 -44.45 -6.81 -11.86
C ARG A 160 -45.32 -6.55 -13.09
N VAL A 161 -45.18 -7.37 -14.10
CA VAL A 161 -45.98 -7.32 -15.32
C VAL A 161 -47.18 -8.25 -15.13
N GLU A 162 -48.19 -7.76 -14.43
CA GLU A 162 -49.50 -8.41 -14.32
C GLU A 162 -50.47 -7.74 -15.28
N GLY A 163 -50.56 -8.23 -16.49
CA GLY A 163 -51.55 -7.76 -17.46
C GLY A 163 -51.27 -6.37 -18.05
N GLY A 164 -52.11 -5.92 -18.95
CA GLY A 164 -51.98 -4.62 -19.60
C GLY A 164 -51.01 -4.56 -20.79
N LEU A 165 -50.64 -3.34 -21.16
CA LEU A 165 -49.85 -3.04 -22.35
C LEU A 165 -48.46 -3.70 -22.36
N SER A 166 -47.83 -3.84 -21.19
CA SER A 166 -46.52 -4.45 -21.02
C SER A 166 -46.52 -5.97 -21.20
N ALA A 167 -47.56 -6.66 -20.77
CA ALA A 167 -47.72 -8.08 -21.02
C ALA A 167 -48.04 -8.37 -22.52
N ALA A 168 -48.84 -7.47 -23.14
CA ALA A 168 -49.12 -7.56 -24.57
C ALA A 168 -47.88 -7.29 -25.43
N LEU A 169 -46.98 -6.41 -25.03
CA LEU A 169 -45.70 -6.19 -25.71
C LEU A 169 -44.76 -7.36 -25.55
N LEU A 170 -44.70 -8.02 -24.40
CA LEU A 170 -43.90 -9.21 -24.15
C LEU A 170 -44.43 -10.41 -24.94
N ASP A 171 -45.76 -10.57 -25.06
CA ASP A 171 -46.41 -11.58 -25.88
C ASP A 171 -46.14 -11.34 -27.39
N ALA A 172 -46.23 -10.09 -27.83
CA ALA A 172 -45.98 -9.71 -29.21
C ALA A 172 -44.52 -9.80 -29.63
N THR A 173 -43.56 -9.54 -28.73
CA THR A 173 -42.13 -9.53 -29.04
C THR A 173 -41.44 -10.85 -28.76
N LEU A 174 -41.85 -11.59 -27.75
CA LEU A 174 -41.20 -12.83 -27.29
C LEU A 174 -42.09 -14.08 -27.43
N GLY A 175 -43.38 -13.92 -27.83
CA GLY A 175 -44.35 -15.04 -27.90
C GLY A 175 -44.67 -15.63 -26.52
N TYR A 176 -44.41 -14.93 -25.42
CA TYR A 176 -44.57 -15.44 -24.08
C TYR A 176 -45.97 -15.17 -23.53
N LYS A 177 -46.74 -16.22 -23.36
CA LYS A 177 -48.15 -16.16 -22.85
C LYS A 177 -48.27 -16.45 -21.35
N GLY A 178 -47.17 -16.41 -20.61
CA GLY A 178 -47.13 -16.74 -19.21
C GLY A 178 -47.11 -15.51 -18.28
N LYS A 179 -47.51 -15.72 -17.03
CA LYS A 179 -47.33 -14.74 -15.95
C LYS A 179 -45.99 -14.99 -15.28
N LEU A 180 -45.08 -14.04 -15.31
CA LEU A 180 -43.84 -14.10 -14.51
C LEU A 180 -44.21 -13.91 -13.04
N THR A 181 -44.00 -14.97 -12.26
CA THR A 181 -44.20 -14.91 -10.81
C THR A 181 -42.92 -14.43 -10.09
N VAL A 182 -43.05 -14.00 -8.82
CA VAL A 182 -41.86 -13.64 -7.99
C VAL A 182 -40.88 -14.80 -7.86
N MET A 183 -41.36 -16.05 -7.95
CA MET A 183 -40.52 -17.25 -7.95
C MET A 183 -39.65 -17.37 -9.20
N ASP A 184 -40.21 -17.04 -10.37
CA ASP A 184 -39.49 -17.07 -11.62
C ASP A 184 -38.37 -16.04 -11.66
N TYR A 185 -38.60 -14.88 -11.05
CA TYR A 185 -37.58 -13.85 -10.85
C TYR A 185 -36.48 -14.28 -9.91
N ASN A 186 -36.80 -14.94 -8.79
CA ASN A 186 -35.80 -15.45 -7.86
C ASN A 186 -34.95 -16.57 -8.48
N SER A 187 -35.56 -17.42 -9.30
CA SER A 187 -34.82 -18.45 -10.03
C SER A 187 -33.88 -17.86 -11.06
N LEU A 188 -34.31 -16.81 -11.76
CA LEU A 188 -33.49 -16.12 -12.76
C LEU A 188 -32.34 -15.30 -12.06
N ALA A 189 -32.63 -14.67 -10.93
CA ALA A 189 -31.62 -13.91 -10.16
C ALA A 189 -30.60 -14.80 -9.46
N SER A 190 -30.94 -16.06 -9.18
CA SER A 190 -30.03 -17.05 -8.59
C SER A 190 -29.28 -17.89 -9.63
N ALA A 191 -29.61 -17.77 -10.91
CA ALA A 191 -28.91 -18.47 -11.98
C ALA A 191 -27.49 -17.89 -12.15
N ASN A 192 -26.50 -18.66 -11.75
CA ASN A 192 -25.09 -18.37 -12.06
C ASN A 192 -24.80 -18.83 -13.49
N VAL A 193 -24.70 -17.88 -14.40
CA VAL A 193 -24.28 -18.18 -15.79
C VAL A 193 -22.79 -17.87 -15.89
N ASP A 194 -21.98 -18.90 -16.19
CA ASP A 194 -20.61 -18.70 -16.62
C ASP A 194 -20.60 -18.07 -18.02
N VAL A 195 -20.25 -16.78 -18.07
CA VAL A 195 -20.25 -15.99 -19.31
C VAL A 195 -19.34 -16.61 -20.35
N GLY A 196 -18.23 -17.24 -19.96
CA GLY A 196 -17.31 -17.88 -20.89
C GLY A 196 -17.91 -19.13 -21.52
N GLN A 197 -18.61 -19.96 -20.74
CA GLN A 197 -19.33 -21.15 -21.25
C GLN A 197 -20.53 -20.75 -22.13
N PHE A 198 -21.29 -19.76 -21.70
CA PHE A 198 -22.40 -19.20 -22.47
C PHE A 198 -21.95 -18.70 -23.85
N LEU A 199 -20.87 -17.91 -23.94
CA LEU A 199 -20.37 -17.40 -25.21
C LEU A 199 -19.83 -18.52 -26.13
N ARG A 200 -19.25 -19.58 -25.56
CA ARG A 200 -18.84 -20.77 -26.33
C ARG A 200 -20.05 -21.53 -26.86
N ALA A 201 -21.05 -21.73 -26.02
CA ALA A 201 -22.31 -22.38 -26.45
C ALA A 201 -23.01 -21.54 -27.51
N LEU A 202 -23.06 -20.25 -27.39
CA LEU A 202 -23.62 -19.31 -28.36
C LEU A 202 -22.88 -19.38 -29.71
N ASN A 203 -21.54 -19.40 -29.68
CA ASN A 203 -20.72 -19.55 -30.87
C ASN A 203 -21.05 -20.81 -31.65
N VAL A 204 -21.25 -21.92 -30.93
CA VAL A 204 -21.61 -23.22 -31.53
C VAL A 204 -23.06 -23.24 -32.04
N LYS A 205 -24.02 -22.81 -31.20
CA LYS A 205 -25.46 -22.87 -31.50
C LYS A 205 -25.89 -21.88 -32.60
N ALA A 206 -25.24 -20.72 -32.64
CA ALA A 206 -25.47 -19.72 -33.67
C ALA A 206 -24.60 -19.94 -34.94
N ASN A 207 -23.72 -20.96 -34.93
CA ASN A 207 -22.80 -21.29 -36.04
C ASN A 207 -21.96 -20.08 -36.50
N ILE A 208 -21.48 -19.27 -35.54
CA ILE A 208 -20.79 -18.01 -35.81
C ILE A 208 -19.36 -18.25 -36.28
N ASN A 209 -18.72 -19.37 -35.86
CA ASN A 209 -17.31 -19.71 -36.15
C ASN A 209 -16.31 -18.61 -35.72
N ALA A 210 -16.64 -17.87 -34.63
CA ALA A 210 -15.80 -16.80 -34.14
C ALA A 210 -14.57 -17.35 -33.38
N VAL A 211 -13.43 -16.70 -33.57
CA VAL A 211 -12.17 -17.02 -32.89
C VAL A 211 -12.06 -16.26 -31.58
N THR A 212 -12.71 -15.11 -31.47
CA THR A 212 -12.67 -14.23 -30.27
C THR A 212 -14.08 -13.99 -29.73
N PHE A 213 -14.19 -13.72 -28.43
CA PHE A 213 -15.47 -13.37 -27.78
C PHE A 213 -16.09 -12.08 -28.34
N ASP A 214 -15.29 -11.12 -28.76
CA ASP A 214 -15.76 -9.88 -29.40
C ASP A 214 -16.51 -10.18 -30.71
N GLN A 215 -16.05 -11.14 -31.49
CA GLN A 215 -16.72 -11.55 -32.71
C GLN A 215 -18.06 -12.25 -32.41
N VAL A 216 -18.15 -13.04 -31.32
CA VAL A 216 -19.40 -13.63 -30.86
C VAL A 216 -20.40 -12.56 -30.44
N LEU A 217 -19.97 -11.56 -29.69
CA LEU A 217 -20.81 -10.47 -29.20
C LEU A 217 -21.29 -9.52 -30.32
N SER A 218 -20.53 -9.43 -31.42
CA SER A 218 -20.85 -8.57 -32.56
C SER A 218 -21.68 -9.27 -33.62
N ALA A 219 -21.87 -10.59 -33.50
CA ALA A 219 -22.60 -11.38 -34.50
C ALA A 219 -24.11 -11.20 -34.35
N PRO A 220 -24.87 -11.13 -35.46
CA PRO A 220 -26.33 -11.12 -35.42
C PRO A 220 -26.84 -12.51 -35.01
N VAL A 221 -27.44 -12.57 -33.81
CA VAL A 221 -28.03 -13.81 -33.26
C VAL A 221 -29.51 -13.62 -32.98
N SER A 222 -30.29 -14.66 -33.18
CA SER A 222 -31.71 -14.68 -32.86
C SER A 222 -31.92 -14.98 -31.35
N VAL A 223 -33.07 -14.54 -30.82
CA VAL A 223 -33.47 -14.84 -29.44
C VAL A 223 -33.52 -16.35 -29.16
N GLY A 224 -33.97 -17.14 -30.15
CA GLY A 224 -33.98 -18.61 -30.06
C GLY A 224 -32.59 -19.20 -29.86
N GLN A 225 -31.59 -18.73 -30.60
CA GLN A 225 -30.19 -19.18 -30.44
C GLN A 225 -29.59 -18.81 -29.09
N ILE A 226 -29.97 -17.64 -28.54
CA ILE A 226 -29.56 -17.23 -27.17
C ILE A 226 -30.16 -18.18 -26.13
N LEU A 227 -31.44 -18.48 -26.24
CA LEU A 227 -32.12 -19.42 -25.34
C LEU A 227 -31.55 -20.85 -25.44
N ASP A 228 -31.26 -21.33 -26.64
CA ASP A 228 -30.62 -22.63 -26.87
C ASP A 228 -29.19 -22.70 -26.27
N ALA A 229 -28.46 -21.57 -26.29
CA ALA A 229 -27.14 -21.48 -25.68
C ALA A 229 -27.19 -21.42 -24.15
N MET A 230 -28.28 -20.89 -23.55
CA MET A 230 -28.50 -20.88 -22.10
C MET A 230 -28.89 -22.25 -21.54
N ILE A 231 -29.41 -23.13 -22.33
CA ILE A 231 -29.86 -24.49 -21.94
C ILE A 231 -28.74 -25.52 -22.15
N ALA A 232 -27.71 -25.19 -22.94
CA ALA A 232 -26.60 -26.07 -23.26
C ALA A 232 -25.50 -26.06 -22.18
#